data_95326c8113c83b09c556ce9da806de89
#
_entry.id   95326c8113c83b09c556ce9da806de89
#
_cell.length_a   1.000
_cell.length_b   1.000
_cell.length_c   1.000
_cell.angle_alpha   90.00
_cell.angle_beta   90.00
_cell.angle_gamma   90.00
#
_symmetry.space_group_name_H-M   'P 1'
#
loop_
_entity.id
_entity.type
_entity.pdbx_description
1 polymer ?
#
loop_
_entity_poly.entity_id
_entity_poly.type
_entity_poly.pdbx_seq_one_letter_code
_entity_poly.pdbx_strand_id
1 'polypeptide(L)'
;MTSNEAIVRAAYRTADGDVQDLEGWRNAFTEDGVFNNIAAGESYTGDRLGDVVTYMATLMPDVHRELLRVHESGNLVVVELLIEGTFLGPLPTPAGPVPPTGTKVSIPTADFFYLRDGKIETFNCYVSMNIMLDQMGVYPDFASAVKPVTGPGAQR
;
A
#
# COMPACT_ATOMS: atom_id res chain seq x y z
N MET A 1 -3.24 -11.89 -26.96
CA MET A 1 -2.59 -10.83 -26.15
C MET A 1 -3.18 -10.82 -24.76
N THR A 2 -2.33 -10.75 -23.76
CA THR A 2 -2.76 -10.61 -22.36
C THR A 2 -3.32 -9.22 -22.14
N SER A 3 -4.50 -9.09 -21.54
CA SER A 3 -5.10 -7.80 -21.21
C SER A 3 -4.32 -7.09 -20.10
N ASN A 4 -4.43 -5.77 -20.03
CA ASN A 4 -3.81 -5.00 -18.96
C ASN A 4 -4.40 -5.38 -17.59
N GLU A 5 -5.70 -5.69 -17.53
CA GLU A 5 -6.33 -6.22 -16.32
C GLU A 5 -5.66 -7.51 -15.85
N ALA A 6 -5.42 -8.45 -16.76
CA ALA A 6 -4.78 -9.73 -16.43
C ALA A 6 -3.35 -9.53 -15.92
N ILE A 7 -2.60 -8.58 -16.50
CA ILE A 7 -1.27 -8.22 -16.07
C ILE A 7 -1.28 -7.67 -14.63
N VAL A 8 -2.21 -6.78 -14.33
CA VAL A 8 -2.37 -6.20 -12.99
C VAL A 8 -2.76 -7.26 -11.96
N ARG A 9 -3.70 -8.15 -12.30
CA ARG A 9 -4.08 -9.27 -11.42
C ARG A 9 -2.90 -10.18 -11.11
N ALA A 10 -2.10 -10.50 -12.12
CA ALA A 10 -0.90 -11.32 -11.95
C ALA A 10 0.14 -10.61 -11.08
N ALA A 11 0.33 -9.29 -11.23
CA ALA A 11 1.24 -8.51 -10.42
C ALA A 11 0.85 -8.54 -8.93
N TYR A 12 -0.42 -8.35 -8.61
CA TYR A 12 -0.90 -8.48 -7.22
C TYR A 12 -0.54 -9.85 -6.63
N ARG A 13 -0.75 -10.91 -7.41
CA ARG A 13 -0.51 -12.28 -6.94
C ARG A 13 0.95 -12.53 -6.58
N THR A 14 1.90 -11.95 -7.31
CA THR A 14 3.33 -12.06 -6.99
C THR A 14 3.67 -11.47 -5.62
N ALA A 15 2.90 -10.47 -5.18
CA ALA A 15 3.13 -9.74 -3.94
C ALA A 15 2.41 -10.33 -2.72
N ASP A 16 1.55 -11.34 -2.90
CA ASP A 16 0.86 -11.98 -1.78
C ASP A 16 1.86 -12.74 -0.89
N GLY A 17 1.53 -12.83 0.41
CA GLY A 17 2.42 -13.37 1.43
C GLY A 17 2.82 -14.82 1.21
N ASP A 18 1.94 -15.65 0.61
CA ASP A 18 2.20 -17.04 0.29
C ASP A 18 3.01 -17.25 -1.00
N VAL A 19 3.22 -16.20 -1.78
CA VAL A 19 3.97 -16.24 -3.04
C VAL A 19 5.30 -15.51 -2.91
N GLN A 20 5.28 -14.20 -2.61
CA GLN A 20 6.46 -13.34 -2.47
C GLN A 20 7.47 -13.51 -3.61
N ASP A 21 6.99 -13.46 -4.84
CA ASP A 21 7.80 -13.55 -6.04
C ASP A 21 8.35 -12.17 -6.40
N LEU A 22 9.48 -11.79 -5.80
CA LEU A 22 10.09 -10.47 -6.00
C LEU A 22 10.56 -10.25 -7.44
N GLU A 23 11.04 -11.28 -8.11
CA GLU A 23 11.45 -11.20 -9.50
C GLU A 23 10.23 -10.97 -10.41
N GLY A 24 9.17 -11.76 -10.22
CA GLY A 24 7.92 -11.59 -10.96
C GLY A 24 7.29 -10.21 -10.73
N TRP A 25 7.34 -9.72 -9.49
CA TRP A 25 6.88 -8.37 -9.14
C TRP A 25 7.65 -7.30 -9.93
N ARG A 26 8.99 -7.32 -9.87
CA ARG A 26 9.83 -6.35 -10.61
C ARG A 26 9.63 -6.44 -12.11
N ASN A 27 9.50 -7.66 -12.65
CA ASN A 27 9.31 -7.89 -14.08
C ASN A 27 7.96 -7.44 -14.60
N ALA A 28 6.98 -7.20 -13.72
CA ALA A 28 5.69 -6.62 -14.09
C ALA A 28 5.81 -5.14 -14.45
N PHE A 29 6.88 -4.46 -14.01
CA PHE A 29 7.13 -3.04 -14.27
C PHE A 29 8.02 -2.84 -15.50
N THR A 30 7.93 -1.66 -16.11
CA THR A 30 8.90 -1.21 -17.08
C THR A 30 10.25 -0.97 -16.39
N GLU A 31 11.33 -0.89 -17.16
CA GLU A 31 12.68 -0.64 -16.61
C GLU A 31 12.73 0.64 -15.76
N ASP A 32 12.00 1.67 -16.18
CA ASP A 32 11.88 2.95 -15.50
C ASP A 32 10.61 3.05 -14.65
N GLY A 33 9.95 1.93 -14.38
CA GLY A 33 8.69 1.88 -13.65
C GLY A 33 8.79 2.36 -12.21
N VAL A 34 7.70 2.95 -11.71
CA VAL A 34 7.63 3.51 -10.36
C VAL A 34 6.39 3.04 -9.62
N PHE A 35 6.59 2.68 -8.35
CA PHE A 35 5.52 2.49 -7.38
C PHE A 35 5.50 3.69 -6.44
N ASN A 36 4.36 4.37 -6.35
CA ASN A 36 4.15 5.49 -5.45
C ASN A 36 3.17 5.10 -4.34
N ASN A 37 3.65 5.10 -3.11
CA ASN A 37 2.77 5.05 -1.94
C ASN A 37 2.32 6.47 -1.65
N ILE A 38 1.15 6.85 -2.17
CA ILE A 38 0.67 8.23 -2.09
C ILE A 38 0.40 8.64 -0.64
N ALA A 39 -0.16 7.74 0.16
CA ALA A 39 -0.49 8.03 1.56
C ALA A 39 0.74 8.31 2.42
N ALA A 40 1.89 7.69 2.11
CA ALA A 40 3.13 7.89 2.84
C ALA A 40 4.07 8.91 2.17
N GLY A 41 3.76 9.34 0.94
CA GLY A 41 4.64 10.24 0.18
C GLY A 41 5.95 9.59 -0.25
N GLU A 42 5.96 8.29 -0.50
CA GLU A 42 7.14 7.50 -0.83
C GLU A 42 7.06 6.97 -2.27
N SER A 43 8.23 6.88 -2.92
CA SER A 43 8.37 6.33 -4.26
C SER A 43 9.46 5.26 -4.29
N TYR A 44 9.23 4.21 -5.08
CA TYR A 44 10.12 3.05 -5.21
C TYR A 44 10.37 2.77 -6.68
N THR A 45 11.64 2.62 -7.06
CA THR A 45 12.07 2.33 -8.42
C THR A 45 13.18 1.28 -8.41
N GLY A 46 13.40 0.61 -9.55
CA GLY A 46 14.49 -0.33 -9.72
C GLY A 46 14.48 -1.47 -8.69
N ASP A 47 15.61 -1.71 -8.08
CA ASP A 47 15.75 -2.77 -7.08
C ASP A 47 14.87 -2.55 -5.84
N ARG A 48 14.54 -1.31 -5.56
CA ARG A 48 13.68 -0.96 -4.41
C ARG A 48 12.21 -1.31 -4.60
N LEU A 49 11.77 -1.63 -5.82
CA LEU A 49 10.40 -2.10 -6.05
C LEU A 49 10.06 -3.33 -5.20
N GLY A 50 11.03 -4.20 -4.96
CA GLY A 50 10.84 -5.38 -4.10
C GLY A 50 10.62 -5.05 -2.62
N ASP A 51 11.07 -3.89 -2.16
CA ASP A 51 10.94 -3.47 -0.76
C ASP A 51 9.47 -3.32 -0.35
N VAL A 52 8.60 -2.93 -1.29
CA VAL A 52 7.15 -2.82 -1.06
C VAL A 52 6.56 -4.18 -0.67
N VAL A 53 6.95 -5.22 -1.39
CA VAL A 53 6.47 -6.59 -1.13
C VAL A 53 7.01 -7.11 0.20
N THR A 54 8.31 -6.95 0.43
CA THR A 54 8.97 -7.39 1.66
C THR A 54 8.41 -6.69 2.90
N TYR A 55 8.17 -5.38 2.81
CA TYR A 55 7.60 -4.60 3.91
C TYR A 55 6.23 -5.13 4.32
N MET A 56 5.32 -5.30 3.37
CA MET A 56 3.97 -5.78 3.67
C MET A 56 3.97 -7.21 4.20
N ALA A 57 4.81 -8.09 3.65
CA ALA A 57 4.92 -9.47 4.10
C ALA A 57 5.57 -9.59 5.48
N THR A 58 6.40 -8.62 5.88
CA THR A 58 6.96 -8.56 7.24
C THR A 58 5.89 -8.19 8.26
N LEU A 59 5.05 -7.21 7.93
CA LEU A 59 3.92 -6.81 8.79
C LEU A 59 2.86 -7.91 8.88
N MET A 60 2.50 -8.45 7.74
CA MET A 60 1.43 -9.45 7.59
C MET A 60 1.92 -10.58 6.68
N PRO A 61 2.52 -11.64 7.25
CA PRO A 61 3.04 -12.76 6.44
C PRO A 61 1.98 -13.45 5.57
N ASP A 62 0.71 -13.35 5.95
CA ASP A 62 -0.43 -13.88 5.22
C ASP A 62 -1.12 -12.83 4.33
N VAL A 63 -0.45 -11.73 4.02
CA VAL A 63 -1.03 -10.63 3.23
C VAL A 63 -1.55 -11.12 1.89
N HIS A 64 -2.77 -10.74 1.55
CA HIS A 64 -3.40 -10.98 0.26
C HIS A 64 -4.27 -9.79 -0.14
N ARG A 65 -4.57 -9.69 -1.42
CA ARG A 65 -5.39 -8.61 -1.97
C ARG A 65 -6.69 -9.19 -2.50
N GLU A 66 -7.80 -8.75 -1.92
CA GLU A 66 -9.13 -9.03 -2.44
C GLU A 66 -9.53 -7.91 -3.38
N LEU A 67 -9.58 -8.20 -4.68
CA LEU A 67 -9.93 -7.20 -5.69
C LEU A 67 -11.46 -7.14 -5.79
N LEU A 68 -12.02 -6.00 -5.38
CA LEU A 68 -13.47 -5.80 -5.34
C LEU A 68 -14.01 -5.36 -6.69
N ARG A 69 -13.32 -4.45 -7.36
CA ARG A 69 -13.66 -3.93 -8.69
C ARG A 69 -12.39 -3.62 -9.46
N VAL A 70 -12.39 -4.02 -10.73
CA VAL A 70 -11.29 -3.73 -11.65
C VAL A 70 -11.87 -3.11 -12.90
N HIS A 71 -11.34 -1.96 -13.30
CA HIS A 71 -11.74 -1.25 -14.50
C HIS A 71 -10.54 -1.00 -15.39
N GLU A 72 -10.65 -1.36 -16.66
CA GLU A 72 -9.63 -1.13 -17.68
C GLU A 72 -10.15 -0.12 -18.69
N SER A 73 -9.37 0.92 -18.97
CA SER A 73 -9.65 1.90 -20.00
C SER A 73 -8.34 2.30 -20.69
N GLY A 74 -8.14 1.81 -21.91
CA GLY A 74 -6.86 2.01 -22.60
C GLY A 74 -5.70 1.43 -21.81
N ASN A 75 -4.73 2.26 -21.50
CA ASN A 75 -3.54 1.88 -20.72
C ASN A 75 -3.69 2.10 -19.21
N LEU A 76 -4.90 2.41 -18.76
CA LEU A 76 -5.20 2.60 -17.34
C LEU A 76 -5.99 1.43 -16.80
N VAL A 77 -5.56 0.90 -15.66
CA VAL A 77 -6.32 -0.05 -14.85
C VAL A 77 -6.51 0.54 -13.47
N VAL A 78 -7.76 0.62 -13.02
CA VAL A 78 -8.13 1.12 -11.69
C VAL A 78 -8.71 -0.02 -10.88
N VAL A 79 -8.26 -0.16 -9.65
CA VAL A 79 -8.68 -1.26 -8.77
C VAL A 79 -9.14 -0.72 -7.43
N GLU A 80 -10.34 -1.13 -7.01
CA GLU A 80 -10.77 -1.05 -5.63
C GLU A 80 -10.52 -2.40 -4.97
N LEU A 81 -9.82 -2.41 -3.85
CA LEU A 81 -9.42 -3.65 -3.19
C LEU A 81 -9.39 -3.52 -1.67
N LEU A 82 -9.35 -4.67 -1.02
CA LEU A 82 -8.97 -4.80 0.38
C LEU A 82 -7.59 -5.46 0.45
N ILE A 83 -6.68 -4.82 1.16
CA ILE A 83 -5.41 -5.47 1.56
C ILE A 83 -5.67 -6.10 2.92
N GLU A 84 -5.60 -7.42 2.98
CA GLU A 84 -5.97 -8.18 4.16
C GLU A 84 -4.81 -9.04 4.67
N GLY A 85 -4.78 -9.25 5.96
CA GLY A 85 -3.78 -10.10 6.60
C GLY A 85 -3.89 -10.03 8.12
N THR A 86 -2.92 -10.63 8.79
CA THR A 86 -2.82 -10.65 10.25
C THR A 86 -1.57 -9.88 10.68
N PHE A 87 -1.75 -8.93 11.59
CA PHE A 87 -0.64 -8.10 12.10
C PHE A 87 0.26 -8.93 13.01
N LEU A 88 1.32 -9.48 12.45
CA LEU A 88 2.25 -10.40 13.13
C LEU A 88 3.70 -9.90 13.20
N GLY A 89 4.08 -8.91 12.40
CA GLY A 89 5.41 -8.29 12.45
C GLY A 89 5.35 -6.86 12.96
N PRO A 90 6.44 -6.34 13.54
CA PRO A 90 6.44 -5.00 14.12
C PRO A 90 6.24 -3.93 13.05
N LEU A 91 5.43 -2.91 13.36
CA LEU A 91 5.21 -1.75 12.51
C LEU A 91 6.26 -0.68 12.84
N PRO A 92 7.17 -0.36 11.91
CA PRO A 92 8.14 0.71 12.12
C PRO A 92 7.46 2.08 12.22
N THR A 93 7.83 2.88 13.22
CA THR A 93 7.40 4.27 13.37
C THR A 93 8.58 5.15 13.79
N PRO A 94 8.49 6.49 13.63
CA PRO A 94 9.54 7.40 14.11
C PRO A 94 9.80 7.31 15.62
N ALA A 95 8.82 6.85 16.40
CA ALA A 95 8.94 6.66 17.84
C ALA A 95 9.42 5.26 18.25
N GLY A 96 9.69 4.39 17.29
CA GLY A 96 10.06 3.01 17.49
C GLY A 96 9.01 2.04 16.95
N PRO A 97 9.28 0.73 16.97
CA PRO A 97 8.37 -0.26 16.41
C PRO A 97 7.13 -0.46 17.31
N VAL A 98 5.96 -0.49 16.68
CA VAL A 98 4.71 -0.90 17.35
C VAL A 98 4.69 -2.43 17.34
N PRO A 99 4.57 -3.07 18.52
CA PRO A 99 4.55 -4.54 18.58
C PRO A 99 3.28 -5.10 17.93
N PRO A 100 3.38 -6.26 17.25
CA PRO A 100 2.22 -6.89 16.64
C PRO A 100 1.21 -7.38 17.68
N THR A 101 -0.08 -7.31 17.32
CA THR A 101 -1.18 -7.68 18.20
C THR A 101 -1.87 -8.98 17.80
N GLY A 102 -1.57 -9.54 16.63
CA GLY A 102 -2.28 -10.68 16.07
C GLY A 102 -3.67 -10.34 15.53
N THR A 103 -4.01 -9.05 15.45
CA THR A 103 -5.31 -8.60 14.93
C THR A 103 -5.39 -8.83 13.42
N LYS A 104 -6.57 -9.23 12.95
CA LYS A 104 -6.86 -9.26 11.50
C LYS A 104 -7.05 -7.85 10.99
N VAL A 105 -6.42 -7.57 9.86
CA VAL A 105 -6.40 -6.25 9.22
C VAL A 105 -7.05 -6.36 7.85
N SER A 106 -7.91 -5.40 7.53
CA SER A 106 -8.55 -5.28 6.21
C SER A 106 -8.57 -3.81 5.82
N ILE A 107 -7.75 -3.45 4.83
CA ILE A 107 -7.46 -2.07 4.51
C ILE A 107 -8.08 -1.69 3.17
N PRO A 108 -9.13 -0.84 3.14
CA PRO A 108 -9.67 -0.31 1.90
C PRO A 108 -8.61 0.47 1.13
N THR A 109 -8.48 0.17 -0.15
CA THR A 109 -7.42 0.73 -0.98
C THR A 109 -7.94 0.98 -2.39
N ALA A 110 -7.43 2.02 -3.04
CA ALA A 110 -7.64 2.26 -4.45
C ALA A 110 -6.29 2.40 -5.14
N ASP A 111 -6.12 1.69 -6.24
CA ASP A 111 -4.87 1.65 -6.98
C ASP A 111 -5.07 2.06 -8.44
N PHE A 112 -4.14 2.83 -8.95
CA PHE A 112 -4.12 3.28 -10.35
C PHE A 112 -2.85 2.77 -11.02
N PHE A 113 -3.04 2.00 -12.10
CA PHE A 113 -1.94 1.45 -12.89
C PHE A 113 -1.95 2.08 -14.27
N TYR A 114 -0.84 2.69 -14.63
CA TYR A 114 -0.59 3.19 -15.98
C TYR A 114 0.40 2.23 -16.65
N LEU A 115 -0.03 1.59 -17.74
CA LEU A 115 0.78 0.58 -18.42
C LEU A 115 1.34 1.11 -19.74
N ARG A 116 2.48 0.58 -20.12
CA ARG A 116 3.12 0.80 -21.41
C ARG A 116 3.64 -0.54 -21.93
N ASP A 117 3.17 -0.93 -23.12
CA ASP A 117 3.58 -2.18 -23.77
C ASP A 117 3.46 -3.42 -22.87
N GLY A 118 2.35 -3.53 -22.16
CA GLY A 118 2.07 -4.69 -21.30
C GLY A 118 2.84 -4.72 -19.99
N LYS A 119 3.43 -3.60 -19.57
CA LYS A 119 4.14 -3.48 -18.29
C LYS A 119 3.69 -2.23 -17.55
N ILE A 120 3.79 -2.29 -16.22
CA ILE A 120 3.42 -1.18 -15.34
C ILE A 120 4.50 -0.09 -15.43
N GLU A 121 4.13 1.07 -15.91
CA GLU A 121 4.99 2.26 -15.91
C GLU A 121 4.85 3.04 -14.60
N THR A 122 3.61 3.21 -14.12
CA THR A 122 3.32 3.91 -12.87
C THR A 122 2.25 3.14 -12.11
N PHE A 123 2.50 2.88 -10.85
CA PHE A 123 1.56 2.32 -9.91
C PHE A 123 1.36 3.33 -8.78
N ASN A 124 0.20 3.97 -8.72
CA ASN A 124 -0.17 4.87 -7.62
C ASN A 124 -1.09 4.15 -6.65
N CYS A 125 -0.61 3.93 -5.43
CA CYS A 125 -1.35 3.26 -4.37
C CYS A 125 -1.92 4.29 -3.39
N TYR A 126 -3.24 4.30 -3.27
CA TYR A 126 -4.00 5.14 -2.33
C TYR A 126 -4.52 4.24 -1.20
N VAL A 127 -3.63 3.80 -0.35
CA VAL A 127 -3.97 2.99 0.82
C VAL A 127 -4.63 3.87 1.89
N SER A 128 -5.70 3.37 2.53
CA SER A 128 -6.31 4.04 3.66
C SER A 128 -5.43 3.87 4.91
N MET A 129 -4.34 4.62 4.97
CA MET A 129 -3.32 4.52 6.02
C MET A 129 -3.89 4.71 7.42
N ASN A 130 -4.81 5.65 7.58
CA ASN A 130 -5.46 5.91 8.87
C ASN A 130 -6.26 4.70 9.36
N ILE A 131 -6.94 3.99 8.46
CA ILE A 131 -7.70 2.78 8.81
C ILE A 131 -6.74 1.66 9.19
N MET A 132 -5.66 1.49 8.43
CA MET A 132 -4.61 0.52 8.75
C MET A 132 -4.04 0.75 10.15
N LEU A 133 -3.64 1.98 10.44
CA LEU A 133 -3.07 2.34 11.74
C LEU A 133 -4.07 2.11 12.87
N ASP A 134 -5.33 2.49 12.69
CA ASP A 134 -6.40 2.26 13.67
C ASP A 134 -6.55 0.76 14.00
N GLN A 135 -6.60 -0.08 12.97
CA GLN A 135 -6.70 -1.53 13.14
C GLN A 135 -5.47 -2.15 13.80
N MET A 136 -4.30 -1.53 13.64
CA MET A 136 -3.05 -1.93 14.29
C MET A 136 -2.87 -1.33 15.69
N GLY A 137 -3.85 -0.58 16.21
CA GLY A 137 -3.82 0.01 17.54
C GLY A 137 -3.11 1.35 17.63
N VAL A 138 -2.83 1.99 16.51
CA VAL A 138 -2.20 3.32 16.46
C VAL A 138 -3.26 4.36 16.17
N TYR A 139 -3.63 5.13 17.18
CA TYR A 139 -4.70 6.13 17.09
C TYR A 139 -4.13 7.54 16.99
N PRO A 140 -4.81 8.47 16.30
CA PRO A 140 -4.41 9.86 16.32
C PRO A 140 -4.55 10.45 17.72
N ASP A 141 -3.57 11.28 18.11
CA ASP A 141 -3.61 11.99 19.38
C ASP A 141 -4.26 13.37 19.19
N PHE A 142 -5.58 13.37 19.14
CA PHE A 142 -6.34 14.62 19.05
C PHE A 142 -6.19 15.50 20.29
N ALA A 143 -6.01 14.89 21.46
CA ALA A 143 -5.89 15.64 22.71
C ALA A 143 -4.66 16.54 22.72
N SER A 144 -3.53 16.06 22.20
CA SER A 144 -2.33 16.91 22.09
C SER A 144 -2.40 17.92 20.95
N ALA A 145 -3.27 17.69 19.95
CA ALA A 145 -3.49 18.63 18.86
C ALA A 145 -4.44 19.78 19.23
N VAL A 146 -5.37 19.52 20.16
CA VAL A 146 -6.30 20.54 20.68
C VAL A 146 -5.58 21.34 21.75
N LYS A 147 -4.91 22.43 21.35
CA LYS A 147 -4.15 23.30 22.27
C LYS A 147 -4.95 24.55 22.58
N PRO A 148 -4.90 25.04 23.83
CA PRO A 148 -5.45 26.38 24.16
C PRO A 148 -4.80 27.44 23.28
N VAL A 149 -5.60 28.33 22.71
CA VAL A 149 -5.11 29.49 21.99
C VAL A 149 -4.57 30.48 23.04
N THR A 150 -3.29 30.78 22.98
CA THR A 150 -2.64 31.72 23.87
C THR A 150 -1.99 32.85 23.08
N GLY A 151 -1.87 34.04 23.69
CA GLY A 151 -1.27 35.22 23.07
C GLY A 151 -2.31 36.18 22.45
N PRO A 152 -1.86 37.17 21.65
CA PRO A 152 -2.72 38.28 21.19
C PRO A 152 -3.92 37.89 20.32
N GLY A 153 -4.01 36.68 19.84
CA GLY A 153 -5.15 36.16 19.05
C GLY A 153 -6.08 35.24 19.80
N ALA A 154 -5.84 34.99 21.07
CA ALA A 154 -6.49 33.92 21.85
C ALA A 154 -7.99 34.10 22.09
N GLN A 155 -8.53 35.30 21.92
CA GLN A 155 -9.89 35.66 22.27
C GLN A 155 -10.74 36.06 21.05
N ARG A 156 -10.48 35.47 19.90
CA ARG A 156 -11.28 35.73 18.70
C ARG A 156 -12.42 34.73 18.57
#